data_573afadeda233d785b81c349bcf9ada9
#
_entry.id   573afadeda233d785b81c349bcf9ada9
#
_cell.length_a   1.000
_cell.length_b   1.000
_cell.length_c   1.000
_cell.angle_alpha   90.00
_cell.angle_beta   90.00
_cell.angle_gamma   90.00
#
_symmetry.space_group_name_H-M   'P 1'
#
loop_
_entity.id
_entity.type
_entity.pdbx_description
1 polymer ?
#
loop_
_entity_poly.entity_id
_entity_poly.type
_entity_poly.pdbx_seq_one_letter_code
_entity_poly.pdbx_strand_id
1 'polypeptide(L)'
;MPIVPKYENNVPGVVESGRGFGAPVDNVRPSFDYENVMNRALQPWSQLADSTIKIEAYHRDTVVKAQADEQLDAYNKEVQTTLYDPEKGYFAQRGKNAVTGWDQAQSDLQSIYDKHLSQIDDPDVKEAFKSNALQRLNSVRQKTVVYRNEQNILSLIHI
;
A
#
# COMPACT_ATOMS: atom_id res chain seq x y z
N MET A 1 -45.96 -33.11 -6.45
CA MET A 1 -45.28 -34.00 -5.47
C MET A 1 -43.90 -34.30 -6.01
N PRO A 2 -42.83 -33.89 -5.35
CA PRO A 2 -41.47 -34.16 -5.83
C PRO A 2 -41.10 -35.61 -5.49
N ILE A 3 -40.55 -36.29 -6.48
CA ILE A 3 -40.11 -37.70 -6.38
C ILE A 3 -38.67 -37.67 -5.81
N VAL A 4 -38.50 -38.30 -4.65
CA VAL A 4 -37.18 -38.49 -4.02
C VAL A 4 -36.53 -39.73 -4.67
N PRO A 5 -35.32 -39.61 -5.25
CA PRO A 5 -34.61 -40.77 -5.77
C PRO A 5 -34.13 -41.67 -4.62
N LYS A 6 -34.49 -42.98 -4.71
CA LYS A 6 -33.94 -44.02 -3.83
C LYS A 6 -32.50 -44.32 -4.26
N TYR A 7 -31.56 -44.11 -3.35
CA TYR A 7 -30.23 -44.67 -3.49
C TYR A 7 -30.22 -46.15 -3.14
N GLU A 8 -29.96 -47.00 -4.10
CA GLU A 8 -29.65 -48.39 -3.85
C GLU A 8 -28.19 -48.53 -3.45
N ASN A 9 -27.94 -48.96 -2.22
CA ASN A 9 -26.61 -49.32 -1.75
C ASN A 9 -26.18 -50.63 -2.43
N ASN A 10 -25.45 -50.56 -3.52
CA ASN A 10 -24.72 -51.71 -4.06
C ASN A 10 -23.40 -51.84 -3.26
N VAL A 11 -23.45 -52.67 -2.22
CA VAL A 11 -22.28 -53.18 -1.53
C VAL A 11 -21.81 -54.42 -2.32
N PRO A 12 -20.62 -54.42 -2.95
CA PRO A 12 -20.11 -55.64 -3.59
C PRO A 12 -19.86 -56.70 -2.54
N GLY A 13 -20.33 -57.90 -2.84
CA GLY A 13 -20.42 -59.06 -1.95
C GLY A 13 -19.10 -59.40 -1.25
N VAL A 14 -19.24 -59.65 0.04
CA VAL A 14 -18.30 -60.36 0.86
C VAL A 14 -18.31 -61.84 0.41
N VAL A 15 -17.24 -62.29 -0.22
CA VAL A 15 -17.02 -63.70 -0.51
C VAL A 15 -16.56 -64.38 0.79
N GLU A 16 -17.49 -65.07 1.46
CA GLU A 16 -17.11 -66.04 2.47
C GLU A 16 -16.36 -67.23 1.80
N SER A 17 -15.06 -67.30 1.94
CA SER A 17 -14.32 -68.55 1.76
C SER A 17 -13.75 -68.98 3.10
N GLY A 18 -14.51 -69.83 3.77
CA GLY A 18 -14.00 -70.62 4.89
C GLY A 18 -12.93 -71.60 4.42
N ARG A 19 -11.77 -71.51 5.04
CA ARG A 19 -10.89 -72.65 5.44
C ARG A 19 -9.80 -72.13 6.30
N GLY A 20 -9.80 -72.60 7.56
CA GLY A 20 -8.81 -72.25 8.55
C GLY A 20 -7.42 -72.75 8.22
N PHE A 21 -6.45 -71.95 8.53
CA PHE A 21 -5.13 -72.34 9.02
C PHE A 21 -4.70 -71.25 9.99
N GLY A 22 -4.49 -71.69 11.27
CA GLY A 22 -3.98 -70.79 12.29
C GLY A 22 -2.58 -70.31 11.95
N ALA A 23 -2.48 -69.06 11.59
CA ALA A 23 -1.25 -68.26 11.69
C ALA A 23 -1.41 -67.36 12.92
N PRO A 24 -0.36 -67.10 13.73
CA PRO A 24 -0.44 -66.19 14.83
C PRO A 24 -0.82 -64.82 14.26
N VAL A 25 -1.94 -64.34 14.73
CA VAL A 25 -2.34 -62.95 14.42
C VAL A 25 -1.40 -62.07 15.22
N ASP A 26 -0.29 -61.67 14.59
CA ASP A 26 0.45 -60.51 15.06
C ASP A 26 -0.54 -59.38 15.13
N ASN A 27 -0.85 -58.94 16.38
CA ASN A 27 -1.62 -57.74 16.65
C ASN A 27 -0.82 -56.53 16.09
N VAL A 28 -0.76 -56.43 14.79
CA VAL A 28 -0.45 -55.15 14.13
C VAL A 28 -1.68 -54.29 14.34
N ARG A 29 -1.80 -53.65 15.52
CA ARG A 29 -2.63 -52.49 15.66
C ARG A 29 -2.08 -51.48 14.67
N PRO A 30 -2.82 -51.08 13.63
CA PRO A 30 -2.40 -49.92 12.87
C PRO A 30 -2.31 -48.80 13.88
N SER A 31 -1.08 -48.33 14.17
CA SER A 31 -0.88 -47.13 14.92
C SER A 31 -1.46 -46.02 14.05
N PHE A 32 -2.73 -45.73 14.29
CA PHE A 32 -3.39 -44.61 13.66
C PHE A 32 -2.67 -43.37 14.19
N ASP A 33 -1.79 -42.83 13.38
CA ASP A 33 -0.96 -41.67 13.71
C ASP A 33 -1.85 -40.44 13.62
N TYR A 34 -2.63 -40.22 14.70
CA TYR A 34 -3.59 -39.12 14.83
C TYR A 34 -2.89 -37.77 14.59
N GLU A 35 -1.62 -37.65 14.95
CA GLU A 35 -0.85 -36.43 14.74
C GLU A 35 -0.66 -36.14 13.24
N ASN A 36 -0.30 -37.14 12.46
CA ASN A 36 -0.12 -36.98 11.02
C ASN A 36 -1.43 -36.70 10.28
N VAL A 37 -2.53 -37.30 10.71
CA VAL A 37 -3.86 -37.06 10.13
C VAL A 37 -4.36 -35.68 10.48
N MET A 38 -4.20 -35.24 11.73
CA MET A 38 -4.57 -33.89 12.16
C MET A 38 -3.70 -32.82 11.47
N ASN A 39 -2.39 -33.02 11.40
CA ASN A 39 -1.50 -32.08 10.70
C ASN A 39 -1.84 -31.99 9.21
N ARG A 40 -2.18 -33.07 8.57
CA ARG A 40 -2.60 -33.10 7.16
C ARG A 40 -3.97 -32.42 6.93
N ALA A 41 -4.88 -32.59 7.88
CA ALA A 41 -6.20 -31.92 7.82
C ALA A 41 -6.12 -30.42 8.12
N LEU A 42 -5.15 -29.98 8.91
CA LEU A 42 -4.97 -28.56 9.28
C LEU A 42 -4.12 -27.77 8.25
N GLN A 43 -3.32 -28.44 7.41
CA GLN A 43 -2.53 -27.77 6.37
C GLN A 43 -3.34 -26.88 5.40
N PRO A 44 -4.52 -27.31 4.89
CA PRO A 44 -5.33 -26.44 4.03
C PRO A 44 -5.82 -25.17 4.74
N TRP A 45 -6.12 -25.27 6.04
CA TRP A 45 -6.59 -24.14 6.84
C TRP A 45 -5.50 -23.14 7.16
N SER A 46 -4.27 -23.59 7.41
CA SER A 46 -3.13 -22.69 7.60
C SER A 46 -2.78 -21.94 6.30
N GLN A 47 -2.83 -22.61 5.15
CA GLN A 47 -2.61 -21.97 3.85
C GLN A 47 -3.72 -20.98 3.49
N LEU A 48 -4.97 -21.28 3.84
CA LEU A 48 -6.08 -20.34 3.67
C LEU A 48 -5.93 -19.12 4.58
N ALA A 49 -5.55 -19.29 5.83
CA ALA A 49 -5.29 -18.18 6.75
C ALA A 49 -4.17 -17.29 6.26
N ASP A 50 -3.04 -17.87 5.83
CA ASP A 50 -1.90 -17.13 5.25
C ASP A 50 -2.28 -16.37 3.98
N SER A 51 -3.11 -16.97 3.12
CA SER A 51 -3.58 -16.29 1.90
C SER A 51 -4.53 -15.15 2.21
N THR A 52 -5.40 -15.29 3.21
CA THR A 52 -6.32 -14.23 3.64
C THR A 52 -5.54 -13.05 4.22
N ILE A 53 -4.55 -13.30 5.09
CA ILE A 53 -3.68 -12.27 5.65
C ILE A 53 -2.90 -11.53 4.55
N LYS A 54 -2.39 -12.25 3.55
CA LYS A 54 -1.69 -11.62 2.41
C LYS A 54 -2.62 -10.76 1.55
N ILE A 55 -3.86 -11.20 1.34
CA ILE A 55 -4.86 -10.44 0.59
C ILE A 55 -5.23 -9.17 1.36
N GLU A 56 -5.45 -9.25 2.66
CA GLU A 56 -5.76 -8.09 3.50
C GLU A 56 -4.60 -7.09 3.54
N ALA A 57 -3.35 -7.56 3.67
CA ALA A 57 -2.16 -6.72 3.62
C ALA A 57 -2.03 -6.02 2.25
N TYR A 58 -2.25 -6.73 1.16
CA TYR A 58 -2.22 -6.16 -0.19
C TYR A 58 -3.33 -5.12 -0.41
N HIS A 59 -4.54 -5.38 0.09
CA HIS A 59 -5.63 -4.41 0.03
C HIS A 59 -5.31 -3.15 0.83
N ARG A 60 -4.77 -3.32 2.04
CA ARG A 60 -4.36 -2.17 2.88
C ARG A 60 -3.30 -1.32 2.18
N ASP A 61 -2.25 -1.95 1.66
CA ASP A 61 -1.18 -1.26 0.91
C ASP A 61 -1.73 -0.49 -0.30
N THR A 62 -2.68 -1.07 -1.02
CA THR A 62 -3.29 -0.43 -2.18
C THR A 62 -4.12 0.79 -1.77
N VAL A 63 -4.88 0.69 -0.69
CA VAL A 63 -5.70 1.80 -0.16
C VAL A 63 -4.81 2.91 0.37
N VAL A 64 -3.80 2.58 1.18
CA VAL A 64 -2.82 3.54 1.71
C VAL A 64 -2.14 4.32 0.58
N LYS A 65 -1.69 3.61 -0.45
CA LYS A 65 -1.05 4.24 -1.61
C LYS A 65 -2.01 5.16 -2.35
N ALA A 66 -3.23 4.73 -2.63
CA ALA A 66 -4.21 5.55 -3.33
C ALA A 66 -4.54 6.83 -2.56
N GLN A 67 -4.72 6.75 -1.24
CA GLN A 67 -4.96 7.92 -0.40
C GLN A 67 -3.76 8.86 -0.31
N ALA A 68 -2.55 8.31 -0.23
CA ALA A 68 -1.33 9.11 -0.24
C ALA A 68 -1.12 9.83 -1.58
N ASP A 69 -1.42 9.18 -2.70
CA ASP A 69 -1.33 9.76 -4.03
C ASP A 69 -2.36 10.88 -4.22
N GLU A 70 -3.60 10.71 -3.74
CA GLU A 70 -4.62 11.76 -3.76
C GLU A 70 -4.20 13.02 -2.99
N GLN A 71 -3.65 12.83 -1.78
CA GLN A 71 -3.13 13.94 -0.98
C GLN A 71 -1.91 14.59 -1.63
N LEU A 72 -1.06 13.80 -2.27
CA LEU A 72 0.11 14.30 -3.00
C LEU A 72 -0.31 15.14 -4.22
N ASP A 73 -1.35 14.75 -4.93
CA ASP A 73 -1.89 15.52 -6.06
C ASP A 73 -2.50 16.84 -5.61
N ALA A 74 -3.25 16.86 -4.50
CA ALA A 74 -3.76 18.08 -3.90
C ALA A 74 -2.64 19.03 -3.47
N TYR A 75 -1.60 18.50 -2.81
CA TYR A 75 -0.38 19.22 -2.45
C TYR A 75 0.33 19.80 -3.67
N ASN A 76 0.57 18.99 -4.70
CA ASN A 76 1.23 19.43 -5.93
C ASN A 76 0.47 20.57 -6.63
N LYS A 77 -0.86 20.49 -6.66
CA LYS A 77 -1.72 21.52 -7.24
C LYS A 77 -1.59 22.85 -6.48
N GLU A 78 -1.57 22.81 -5.15
CA GLU A 78 -1.43 24.02 -4.33
C GLU A 78 -0.03 24.65 -4.51
N VAL A 79 1.01 23.81 -4.51
CA VAL A 79 2.40 24.26 -4.81
C VAL A 79 2.48 24.87 -6.20
N GLN A 80 1.89 24.27 -7.21
CA GLN A 80 1.87 24.83 -8.56
C GLN A 80 1.17 26.18 -8.61
N THR A 81 0.02 26.33 -7.98
CA THR A 81 -0.69 27.60 -7.93
C THR A 81 0.16 28.67 -7.24
N THR A 82 0.77 28.35 -6.11
CA THR A 82 1.62 29.31 -5.35
C THR A 82 2.85 29.77 -6.14
N LEU A 83 3.42 28.93 -6.96
CA LEU A 83 4.66 29.24 -7.68
C LEU A 83 4.44 29.77 -9.10
N TYR A 84 3.45 29.22 -9.82
CA TYR A 84 3.26 29.47 -11.26
C TYR A 84 2.04 30.29 -11.61
N ASP A 85 1.31 30.81 -10.61
CA ASP A 85 0.22 31.75 -10.89
C ASP A 85 0.79 32.94 -11.71
N PRO A 86 0.15 33.31 -12.84
CA PRO A 86 0.67 34.33 -13.73
C PRO A 86 0.71 35.73 -13.13
N GLU A 87 -0.12 36.02 -12.11
CA GLU A 87 -0.20 37.32 -11.47
C GLU A 87 0.51 37.37 -10.11
N LYS A 88 0.37 36.31 -9.31
CA LYS A 88 0.79 36.29 -7.91
C LYS A 88 1.88 35.26 -7.62
N GLY A 89 2.15 34.34 -8.54
CA GLY A 89 3.11 33.27 -8.35
C GLY A 89 4.54 33.79 -8.20
N TYR A 90 5.34 33.06 -7.46
CA TYR A 90 6.74 33.45 -7.24
C TYR A 90 7.52 33.58 -8.56
N PHE A 91 7.32 32.70 -9.53
CA PHE A 91 7.99 32.75 -10.83
C PHE A 91 7.46 33.85 -11.78
N ALA A 92 6.38 34.52 -11.44
CA ALA A 92 5.93 35.71 -12.14
C ALA A 92 6.70 36.97 -11.71
N GLN A 93 7.28 36.97 -10.52
CA GLN A 93 8.09 38.09 -10.00
C GLN A 93 9.39 38.22 -10.77
N ARG A 94 9.88 39.43 -10.92
CA ARG A 94 11.09 39.75 -11.71
C ARG A 94 12.09 40.62 -10.91
N GLY A 95 13.37 40.44 -11.21
CA GLY A 95 14.44 41.26 -10.68
C GLY A 95 14.43 41.31 -9.15
N LYS A 96 14.50 42.53 -8.58
CA LYS A 96 14.56 42.73 -7.13
C LYS A 96 13.38 42.12 -6.38
N ASN A 97 12.18 42.12 -6.97
CA ASN A 97 11.00 41.55 -6.32
C ASN A 97 11.12 40.03 -6.14
N ALA A 98 11.65 39.30 -7.13
CA ALA A 98 11.91 37.90 -7.01
C ALA A 98 12.99 37.56 -5.95
N VAL A 99 13.98 38.41 -5.80
CA VAL A 99 15.04 38.25 -4.78
C VAL A 99 14.48 38.46 -3.37
N THR A 100 13.69 39.51 -3.15
CA THR A 100 13.10 39.84 -1.84
C THR A 100 11.92 38.93 -1.48
N GLY A 101 11.17 38.45 -2.46
CA GLY A 101 10.01 37.54 -2.25
C GLY A 101 10.42 36.09 -2.01
N TRP A 102 11.69 35.73 -2.12
CA TRP A 102 12.14 34.36 -2.00
C TRP A 102 11.88 33.74 -0.62
N ASP A 103 12.15 34.49 0.45
CA ASP A 103 11.94 34.01 1.82
C ASP A 103 10.44 33.71 2.07
N GLN A 104 9.56 34.55 1.56
CA GLN A 104 8.11 34.34 1.63
C GLN A 104 7.71 33.08 0.85
N ALA A 105 8.23 32.89 -0.37
CA ALA A 105 7.97 31.68 -1.15
C ALA A 105 8.44 30.41 -0.44
N GLN A 106 9.56 30.43 0.27
CA GLN A 106 10.03 29.30 1.07
C GLN A 106 9.10 29.00 2.25
N SER A 107 8.63 30.05 2.92
CA SER A 107 7.67 29.95 4.03
C SER A 107 6.33 29.39 3.56
N ASP A 108 5.83 29.86 2.42
CA ASP A 108 4.57 29.40 1.83
C ASP A 108 4.67 27.92 1.45
N LEU A 109 5.74 27.48 0.83
CA LEU A 109 5.99 26.08 0.49
C LEU A 109 6.03 25.19 1.72
N GLN A 110 6.64 25.66 2.82
CA GLN A 110 6.66 24.90 4.07
C GLN A 110 5.26 24.83 4.68
N SER A 111 4.51 25.93 4.69
CA SER A 111 3.15 25.99 5.22
C SER A 111 2.19 25.05 4.47
N ILE A 112 2.31 24.98 3.14
CA ILE A 112 1.51 24.06 2.31
C ILE A 112 1.84 22.61 2.69
N TYR A 113 3.13 22.27 2.83
CA TYR A 113 3.55 20.93 3.25
C TYR A 113 2.97 20.56 4.62
N ASP A 114 3.14 21.42 5.62
CA ASP A 114 2.68 21.18 6.98
C ASP A 114 1.15 21.07 7.07
N LYS A 115 0.43 21.90 6.28
CA LYS A 115 -1.02 21.85 6.16
C LYS A 115 -1.49 20.48 5.66
N HIS A 116 -0.96 20.01 4.53
CA HIS A 116 -1.36 18.72 3.96
C HIS A 116 -0.96 17.55 4.88
N LEU A 117 0.20 17.62 5.51
CA LEU A 117 0.64 16.60 6.47
C LEU A 117 -0.28 16.53 7.70
N SER A 118 -0.81 17.66 8.16
CA SER A 118 -1.72 17.72 9.32
C SER A 118 -3.14 17.21 9.03
N GLN A 119 -3.53 17.16 7.77
CA GLN A 119 -4.85 16.69 7.32
C GLN A 119 -4.93 15.16 7.20
N ILE A 120 -3.79 14.47 7.30
CA ILE A 120 -3.72 13.01 7.19
C ILE A 120 -3.75 12.40 8.59
N ASP A 121 -4.81 11.65 8.90
CA ASP A 121 -4.97 10.98 10.20
C ASP A 121 -4.33 9.59 10.24
N ASP A 122 -4.39 8.84 9.12
CA ASP A 122 -3.82 7.49 9.04
C ASP A 122 -2.28 7.56 9.03
N PRO A 123 -1.59 6.89 9.97
CA PRO A 123 -0.14 6.96 10.09
C PRO A 123 0.60 6.34 8.88
N ASP A 124 0.05 5.31 8.25
CA ASP A 124 0.67 4.66 7.10
C ASP A 124 0.55 5.55 5.86
N VAL A 125 -0.61 6.18 5.66
CA VAL A 125 -0.83 7.19 4.59
C VAL A 125 0.07 8.39 4.81
N LYS A 126 0.19 8.85 6.05
CA LYS A 126 1.04 9.99 6.42
C LYS A 126 2.51 9.75 6.11
N GLU A 127 3.03 8.55 6.40
CA GLU A 127 4.42 8.20 6.12
C GLU A 127 4.67 8.09 4.60
N ALA A 128 3.75 7.48 3.85
CA ALA A 128 3.82 7.40 2.40
C ALA A 128 3.77 8.78 1.73
N PHE A 129 2.87 9.66 2.17
CA PHE A 129 2.78 11.04 1.71
C PHE A 129 4.07 11.81 2.03
N LYS A 130 4.55 11.76 3.27
CA LYS A 130 5.73 12.48 3.76
C LYS A 130 6.97 12.19 2.92
N SER A 131 7.23 10.92 2.60
CA SER A 131 8.38 10.53 1.77
C SER A 131 8.34 11.21 0.40
N ASN A 132 7.21 11.15 -0.30
CA ASN A 132 7.04 11.71 -1.63
C ASN A 132 6.97 13.24 -1.62
N ALA A 133 6.25 13.83 -0.67
CA ALA A 133 6.09 15.27 -0.55
C ALA A 133 7.41 15.98 -0.21
N LEU A 134 8.25 15.40 0.67
CA LEU A 134 9.58 15.94 0.98
C LEU A 134 10.50 15.96 -0.24
N GLN A 135 10.49 14.92 -1.05
CA GLN A 135 11.27 14.87 -2.28
C GLN A 135 10.82 15.99 -3.24
N ARG A 136 9.51 16.18 -3.38
CA ARG A 136 8.92 17.27 -4.20
C ARG A 136 9.28 18.64 -3.65
N LEU A 137 9.11 18.85 -2.34
CA LEU A 137 9.45 20.10 -1.67
C LEU A 137 10.91 20.50 -1.90
N ASN A 138 11.86 19.57 -1.75
CA ASN A 138 13.27 19.81 -1.99
C ASN A 138 13.56 20.15 -3.44
N SER A 139 12.96 19.44 -4.40
CA SER A 139 13.10 19.72 -5.83
C SER A 139 12.59 21.10 -6.19
N VAL A 140 11.43 21.49 -5.66
CA VAL A 140 10.83 22.81 -5.89
C VAL A 140 11.66 23.91 -5.25
N ARG A 141 12.14 23.72 -4.03
CA ARG A 141 13.04 24.67 -3.36
C ARG A 141 14.33 24.93 -4.16
N GLN A 142 14.92 23.90 -4.72
CA GLN A 142 16.08 24.06 -5.60
C GLN A 142 15.77 24.93 -6.82
N LYS A 143 14.61 24.72 -7.46
CA LYS A 143 14.18 25.55 -8.59
C LYS A 143 13.99 27.01 -8.21
N THR A 144 13.41 27.30 -7.04
CA THR A 144 13.27 28.69 -6.57
C THR A 144 14.60 29.34 -6.25
N VAL A 145 15.59 28.59 -5.74
CA VAL A 145 16.96 29.10 -5.52
C VAL A 145 17.62 29.45 -6.85
N VAL A 146 17.54 28.59 -7.84
CA VAL A 146 18.10 28.85 -9.18
C VAL A 146 17.45 30.10 -9.77
N TYR A 147 16.13 30.17 -9.76
CA TYR A 147 15.39 31.33 -10.26
C TYR A 147 15.77 32.64 -9.54
N ARG A 148 15.85 32.64 -8.21
CA ARG A 148 16.30 33.82 -7.44
C ARG A 148 17.68 34.27 -7.89
N ASN A 149 18.62 33.35 -8.07
CA ASN A 149 20.00 33.68 -8.48
C ASN A 149 20.04 34.29 -9.90
N GLU A 150 19.27 33.75 -10.83
CA GLU A 150 19.10 34.31 -12.18
C GLU A 150 18.54 35.73 -12.14
N GLN A 151 17.48 35.96 -11.36
CA GLN A 151 16.86 37.27 -11.21
C GLN A 151 17.81 38.28 -10.50
N ASN A 152 18.63 37.81 -9.57
CA ASN A 152 19.63 38.66 -8.94
C ASN A 152 20.70 39.13 -9.95
N ILE A 153 21.22 38.23 -10.79
CA ILE A 153 22.17 38.58 -11.85
C ILE A 153 21.54 39.58 -12.83
N LEU A 154 20.30 39.33 -13.27
CA LEU A 154 19.60 40.25 -14.16
C LEU A 154 19.37 41.62 -13.55
N SER A 155 19.13 41.71 -12.25
CA SER A 155 18.92 42.98 -11.54
C SER A 155 20.21 43.80 -11.44
N LEU A 156 21.41 43.14 -11.46
CA LEU A 156 22.71 43.80 -11.42
C LEU A 156 23.15 44.30 -12.79
N ILE A 157 22.70 43.70 -13.88
CA ILE A 157 23.06 44.10 -15.25
C ILE A 157 22.24 45.31 -15.73
N HIS A 158 21.04 45.54 -15.13
CA HIS A 158 20.13 46.63 -15.52
C HIS A 158 20.30 47.91 -14.68
N ILE A 159 21.40 48.03 -13.94
CA ILE A 159 21.83 49.28 -13.31
C ILE A 159 22.86 49.92 -14.23
#